data_b78b032ae775fa98e45aad0d754e6a57
#
_entry.id   b78b032ae775fa98e45aad0d754e6a57
#
_cell.length_a   1.000
_cell.length_b   1.000
_cell.length_c   1.000
_cell.angle_alpha   90.00
_cell.angle_beta   90.00
_cell.angle_gamma   90.00
#
_symmetry.space_group_name_H-M   'P 1'
#
loop_
_entity.id
_entity.type
_entity.pdbx_description
1 polymer ?
#
loop_
_entity_poly.entity_id
_entity_poly.type
_entity_poly.pdbx_seq_one_letter_code
_entity_poly.pdbx_strand_id
1 'polypeptide(L)'
;DQNKLIELSKKSKLTAFDFNYRNSFHGNKIKSQSLFKKSNFFSKINFISFDDIIEIFGKSDPFQFINTFKRKDNIIILKHFEKIFYSEFNKIGSINIPIIKAIDTTAAGDSFNGSFLAYHLKNKYLSIEEKILSSHVITKNVLKYRGAIIPKTKMKI
;
A
#
# COMPACT_ATOMS: atom_id res chain seq x y z
N ASP A 1 16.46 12.38 5.67
CA ASP A 1 16.49 13.46 4.68
C ASP A 1 15.67 13.07 3.44
N GLN A 2 14.52 13.74 3.24
CA GLN A 2 13.57 13.44 2.15
C GLN A 2 14.22 13.58 0.77
N ASN A 3 15.12 14.52 0.59
CA ASN A 3 15.79 14.73 -0.70
C ASN A 3 16.67 13.53 -1.06
N LYS A 4 17.35 12.95 -0.08
CA LYS A 4 18.18 11.75 -0.28
C LYS A 4 17.35 10.52 -0.69
N LEU A 5 16.16 10.34 -0.11
CA LEU A 5 15.23 9.28 -0.50
C LEU A 5 14.74 9.47 -1.94
N ILE A 6 14.43 10.70 -2.34
CA ILE A 6 14.03 11.02 -3.71
C ILE A 6 15.19 10.75 -4.69
N GLU A 7 16.41 11.10 -4.35
CA GLU A 7 17.59 10.80 -5.20
C GLU A 7 17.81 9.29 -5.37
N LEU A 8 17.68 8.53 -4.28
CA LEU A 8 17.77 7.07 -4.33
C LEU A 8 16.65 6.47 -5.20
N SER A 9 15.43 7.00 -5.10
CA SER A 9 14.30 6.53 -5.90
C SER A 9 14.52 6.74 -7.40
N LYS A 10 15.14 7.85 -7.80
CA LYS A 10 15.50 8.11 -9.21
C LYS A 10 16.50 7.12 -9.78
N LYS A 11 17.38 6.56 -8.96
CA LYS A 11 18.40 5.57 -9.35
C LYS A 11 17.89 4.14 -9.32
N SER A 12 16.74 3.89 -8.70
CA SER A 12 16.17 2.54 -8.55
C SER A 12 15.31 2.17 -9.74
N LYS A 13 15.42 0.91 -10.21
CA LYS A 13 14.56 0.37 -11.27
C LYS A 13 13.09 0.25 -10.83
N LEU A 14 12.87 -0.06 -9.55
CA LEU A 14 11.57 -0.13 -8.92
C LEU A 14 11.61 0.55 -7.56
N THR A 15 10.68 1.45 -7.32
CA THR A 15 10.52 2.13 -6.03
C THR A 15 9.10 1.90 -5.54
N ALA A 16 8.95 1.38 -4.34
CA ALA A 16 7.69 1.30 -3.63
C ALA A 16 7.68 2.26 -2.45
N PHE A 17 6.55 2.89 -2.22
CA PHE A 17 6.35 3.82 -1.12
C PHE A 17 5.10 3.45 -0.35
N ASP A 18 5.23 3.24 0.97
CA ASP A 18 4.11 3.14 1.89
C ASP A 18 3.97 4.47 2.64
N PHE A 19 2.84 5.12 2.48
CA PHE A 19 2.62 6.43 3.09
C PHE A 19 2.58 6.35 4.61
N ASN A 20 1.88 5.35 5.16
CA ASN A 20 1.84 4.99 6.58
C ASN A 20 1.86 6.22 7.50
N TYR A 21 0.87 7.10 7.34
CA TYR A 21 0.83 8.38 8.04
C TYR A 21 0.88 8.23 9.56
N ARG A 22 1.68 9.06 10.19
CA ARG A 22 1.76 9.18 11.64
C ARG A 22 1.85 10.66 11.99
N ASN A 23 0.83 11.20 12.65
CA ASN A 23 0.73 12.62 12.98
C ASN A 23 1.97 13.13 13.74
N SER A 24 2.51 12.32 14.66
CA SER A 24 3.71 12.64 15.44
C SER A 24 4.98 12.82 14.61
N PHE A 25 5.08 12.19 13.43
CA PHE A 25 6.27 12.25 12.58
C PHE A 25 6.14 13.16 11.37
N HIS A 26 4.92 13.26 10.82
CA HIS A 26 4.71 13.94 9.54
C HIS A 26 4.43 15.45 9.68
N GLY A 27 4.17 15.92 10.91
CA GLY A 27 3.84 17.33 11.16
C GLY A 27 2.45 17.71 10.64
N ASN A 28 2.34 18.86 10.01
CA ASN A 28 1.04 19.34 9.55
C ASN A 28 0.58 18.65 8.22
N LYS A 29 -0.72 18.73 7.97
CA LYS A 29 -1.37 18.12 6.78
C LYS A 29 -0.78 18.61 5.46
N ILE A 30 -0.43 19.89 5.35
CA ILE A 30 0.14 20.48 4.11
C ILE A 30 1.49 19.83 3.78
N LYS A 31 2.37 19.65 4.77
CA LYS A 31 3.65 18.96 4.59
C LYS A 31 3.45 17.51 4.18
N SER A 32 2.48 16.83 4.80
CA SER A 32 2.14 15.44 4.49
C SER A 32 1.59 15.29 3.07
N GLN A 33 0.70 16.18 2.64
CA GLN A 33 0.21 16.21 1.26
C GLN A 33 1.34 16.44 0.25
N SER A 34 2.26 17.36 0.55
CA SER A 34 3.43 17.63 -0.30
C SER A 34 4.34 16.42 -0.39
N LEU A 35 4.61 15.75 0.75
CA LEU A 35 5.40 14.52 0.79
C LEU A 35 4.76 13.42 -0.05
N PHE A 36 3.45 13.18 0.14
CA PHE A 36 2.73 12.19 -0.66
C PHE A 36 2.83 12.49 -2.17
N LYS A 37 2.55 13.71 -2.57
CA LYS A 37 2.64 14.12 -4.00
C LYS A 37 4.02 13.85 -4.58
N LYS A 38 5.09 14.24 -3.86
CA LYS A 38 6.48 14.00 -4.28
C LYS A 38 6.78 12.50 -4.35
N SER A 39 6.45 11.74 -3.30
CA SER A 39 6.72 10.30 -3.25
C SER A 39 5.94 9.56 -4.32
N ASN A 40 4.65 9.87 -4.52
CA ASN A 40 3.86 9.30 -5.59
C ASN A 40 4.46 9.59 -6.98
N PHE A 41 5.01 10.77 -7.20
CA PHE A 41 5.64 11.12 -8.48
C PHE A 41 6.86 10.24 -8.80
N PHE A 42 7.68 9.91 -7.81
CA PHE A 42 8.90 9.12 -8.02
C PHE A 42 8.70 7.62 -7.82
N SER A 43 7.63 7.19 -7.17
CA SER A 43 7.40 5.77 -6.90
C SER A 43 6.60 5.10 -8.00
N LYS A 44 6.94 3.84 -8.27
CA LYS A 44 6.21 2.98 -9.19
C LYS A 44 5.04 2.26 -8.51
N ILE A 45 5.15 2.00 -7.22
CA ILE A 45 4.09 1.37 -6.43
C ILE A 45 3.87 2.22 -5.18
N ASN A 46 2.63 2.58 -4.91
CA ASN A 46 2.24 3.41 -3.77
C ASN A 46 1.17 2.70 -2.97
N PHE A 47 1.42 2.54 -1.68
CA PHE A 47 0.45 2.02 -0.72
C PHE A 47 -0.02 3.17 0.18
N ILE A 48 -1.33 3.22 0.43
CA ILE A 48 -1.95 4.19 1.33
C ILE A 48 -3.19 3.58 1.95
N SER A 49 -3.51 3.93 3.19
CA SER A 49 -4.77 3.56 3.82
C SER A 49 -5.87 4.56 3.51
N PHE A 50 -7.12 4.11 3.59
CA PHE A 50 -8.27 4.99 3.44
C PHE A 50 -8.33 6.04 4.56
N ASP A 51 -7.99 5.65 5.78
CA ASP A 51 -7.94 6.56 6.93
C ASP A 51 -6.91 7.69 6.72
N ASP A 52 -5.76 7.37 6.14
CA ASP A 52 -4.74 8.38 5.81
C ASP A 52 -5.25 9.41 4.79
N ILE A 53 -6.01 8.99 3.78
CA ILE A 53 -6.55 9.96 2.80
C ILE A 53 -7.64 10.84 3.40
N ILE A 54 -8.47 10.32 4.29
CA ILE A 54 -9.45 11.13 5.02
C ILE A 54 -8.75 12.16 5.89
N GLU A 55 -7.80 11.70 6.70
CA GLU A 55 -7.13 12.57 7.66
C GLU A 55 -6.33 13.68 6.98
N ILE A 56 -5.60 13.35 5.92
CA ILE A 56 -4.63 14.27 5.33
C ILE A 56 -5.26 15.12 4.22
N PHE A 57 -6.08 14.50 3.37
CA PHE A 57 -6.62 15.16 2.19
C PHE A 57 -8.09 15.60 2.36
N GLY A 58 -8.76 15.18 3.43
CA GLY A 58 -10.19 15.41 3.63
C GLY A 58 -11.04 14.76 2.54
N LYS A 59 -10.51 13.73 1.86
CA LYS A 59 -11.19 13.02 0.77
C LYS A 59 -11.89 11.79 1.31
N SER A 60 -13.15 11.61 0.94
CA SER A 60 -13.96 10.45 1.30
C SER A 60 -14.28 9.54 0.12
N ASP A 61 -13.90 9.92 -1.09
CA ASP A 61 -14.08 9.13 -2.30
C ASP A 61 -12.74 8.53 -2.77
N PRO A 62 -12.56 7.19 -2.62
CA PRO A 62 -11.34 6.50 -3.03
C PRO A 62 -11.08 6.58 -4.53
N PHE A 63 -12.13 6.54 -5.36
CA PHE A 63 -11.98 6.62 -6.82
C PHE A 63 -11.52 8.01 -7.25
N GLN A 64 -12.09 9.06 -6.65
CA GLN A 64 -11.67 10.42 -6.93
C GLN A 64 -10.22 10.65 -6.51
N PHE A 65 -9.82 10.12 -5.33
CA PHE A 65 -8.44 10.20 -4.87
C PHE A 65 -7.48 9.52 -5.85
N ILE A 66 -7.74 8.26 -6.19
CA ILE A 66 -6.89 7.51 -7.12
C ILE A 66 -6.84 8.20 -8.49
N ASN A 67 -7.96 8.70 -9.00
CA ASN A 67 -8.01 9.40 -10.28
C ASN A 67 -7.13 10.65 -10.29
N THR A 68 -6.99 11.32 -9.15
CA THR A 68 -6.12 12.49 -9.02
C THR A 68 -4.63 12.15 -9.10
N PHE A 69 -4.24 10.96 -8.63
CA PHE A 69 -2.83 10.60 -8.45
C PHE A 69 -2.34 9.47 -9.35
N LYS A 70 -3.24 8.79 -10.07
CA LYS A 70 -2.85 7.73 -11.00
C LYS A 70 -2.01 8.27 -12.16
N ARG A 71 -1.10 7.44 -12.64
CA ARG A 71 -0.33 7.65 -13.85
C ARG A 71 -0.22 6.33 -14.61
N LYS A 72 0.10 6.39 -15.90
CA LYS A 72 0.29 5.19 -16.73
C LYS A 72 1.41 4.28 -16.21
N ASP A 73 2.38 4.85 -15.51
CA ASP A 73 3.60 4.18 -15.07
C ASP A 73 3.65 3.92 -13.56
N ASN A 74 2.54 4.12 -12.83
CA ASN A 74 2.46 3.78 -11.41
C ASN A 74 1.30 2.85 -11.09
N ILE A 75 1.44 2.17 -9.96
CA ILE A 75 0.40 1.42 -9.27
C ILE A 75 0.08 2.15 -7.98
N ILE A 76 -1.21 2.34 -7.70
CA ILE A 76 -1.69 2.83 -6.41
C ILE A 76 -2.54 1.71 -5.80
N ILE A 77 -2.26 1.35 -4.57
CA ILE A 77 -3.04 0.41 -3.74
C ILE A 77 -3.57 1.19 -2.55
N LEU A 78 -4.87 1.43 -2.53
CA LEU A 78 -5.57 2.09 -1.46
C LEU A 78 -6.32 1.06 -0.64
N LYS A 79 -5.85 0.84 0.58
CA LYS A 79 -6.38 -0.18 1.49
C LYS A 79 -7.54 0.38 2.31
N HIS A 80 -8.68 -0.28 2.23
CA HIS A 80 -9.84 -0.06 3.09
C HIS A 80 -10.23 -1.37 3.76
N PHE A 81 -11.04 -1.32 4.79
CA PHE A 81 -11.37 -2.45 5.66
C PHE A 81 -11.89 -3.69 4.91
N GLU A 82 -12.83 -3.51 3.99
CA GLU A 82 -13.49 -4.59 3.25
C GLU A 82 -13.20 -4.57 1.75
N LYS A 83 -12.45 -3.58 1.32
CA LYS A 83 -12.22 -3.33 -0.10
C LYS A 83 -10.85 -2.72 -0.34
N ILE A 84 -10.19 -3.18 -1.37
CA ILE A 84 -8.98 -2.54 -1.87
C ILE A 84 -9.31 -1.88 -3.20
N PHE A 85 -8.99 -0.60 -3.29
CA PHE A 85 -9.06 0.16 -4.52
C PHE A 85 -7.65 0.25 -5.12
N TYR A 86 -7.56 0.24 -6.44
CA TYR A 86 -6.25 0.25 -7.09
C TYR A 86 -6.28 1.00 -8.42
N SER A 87 -5.10 1.38 -8.88
CA SER A 87 -4.88 1.73 -10.28
C SER A 87 -3.65 1.01 -10.83
N GLU A 88 -3.75 0.58 -12.08
CA GLU A 88 -2.66 0.03 -12.87
C GLU A 88 -2.86 0.41 -14.34
N PHE A 89 -1.78 0.82 -15.04
CA PHE A 89 -1.85 1.28 -16.44
C PHE A 89 -2.95 2.31 -16.71
N ASN A 90 -3.14 3.24 -15.78
CA ASN A 90 -4.17 4.28 -15.82
C ASN A 90 -5.63 3.79 -15.69
N LYS A 91 -5.86 2.49 -15.52
CA LYS A 91 -7.16 1.92 -15.19
C LYS A 91 -7.37 1.94 -13.69
N ILE A 92 -8.61 2.12 -13.24
CA ILE A 92 -8.98 2.10 -11.83
C ILE A 92 -9.93 0.93 -11.61
N GLY A 93 -9.74 0.23 -10.52
CA GLY A 93 -10.61 -0.86 -10.10
C GLY A 93 -10.73 -0.95 -8.58
N SER A 94 -11.55 -1.88 -8.15
CA SER A 94 -11.66 -2.25 -6.74
C SER A 94 -11.99 -3.73 -6.60
N ILE A 95 -11.57 -4.32 -5.48
CA ILE A 95 -11.86 -5.70 -5.14
C ILE A 95 -12.30 -5.80 -3.69
N ASN A 96 -13.38 -6.54 -3.43
CA ASN A 96 -13.79 -6.85 -2.08
C ASN A 96 -12.85 -7.90 -1.49
N ILE A 97 -12.46 -7.69 -0.24
CA ILE A 97 -11.62 -8.63 0.52
C ILE A 97 -12.39 -9.12 1.73
N PRO A 98 -12.24 -10.42 2.10
CA PRO A 98 -12.88 -10.93 3.30
C PRO A 98 -12.38 -10.23 4.55
N ILE A 99 -13.30 -9.91 5.47
CA ILE A 99 -12.93 -9.38 6.79
C ILE A 99 -12.14 -10.45 7.55
N ILE A 100 -11.07 -10.01 8.19
CA ILE A 100 -10.22 -10.88 9.01
C ILE A 100 -10.50 -10.57 10.49
N LYS A 101 -10.91 -11.59 11.24
CA LYS A 101 -10.90 -11.51 12.70
C LYS A 101 -9.44 -11.63 13.16
N ALA A 102 -8.78 -10.49 13.38
CA ALA A 102 -7.39 -10.44 13.78
C ALA A 102 -7.25 -10.70 15.29
N ILE A 103 -6.19 -11.43 15.68
CA ILE A 103 -5.72 -11.50 17.07
C ILE A 103 -4.87 -10.26 17.37
N ASP A 104 -4.07 -9.84 16.40
CA ASP A 104 -3.22 -8.67 16.48
C ASP A 104 -3.11 -8.05 15.08
N THR A 105 -3.31 -6.74 14.96
CA THR A 105 -3.22 -6.01 13.69
C THR A 105 -1.82 -5.47 13.40
N THR A 106 -0.86 -5.72 14.29
CA THR A 106 0.54 -5.31 14.09
C THR A 106 1.09 -5.92 12.81
N ALA A 107 1.76 -5.12 12.02
CA ALA A 107 2.34 -5.49 10.73
C ALA A 107 1.33 -5.96 9.64
N ALA A 108 0.03 -5.69 9.79
CA ALA A 108 -0.94 -6.00 8.75
C ALA A 108 -0.59 -5.32 7.41
N GLY A 109 -0.29 -4.01 7.47
CA GLY A 109 0.14 -3.23 6.30
C GLY A 109 1.45 -3.75 5.72
N ASP A 110 2.44 -3.98 6.56
CA ASP A 110 3.78 -4.42 6.14
C ASP A 110 3.74 -5.81 5.48
N SER A 111 2.97 -6.75 6.06
CA SER A 111 2.82 -8.09 5.50
C SER A 111 2.10 -8.08 4.15
N PHE A 112 1.06 -7.25 4.01
CA PHE A 112 0.39 -7.05 2.74
C PHE A 112 1.33 -6.45 1.69
N ASN A 113 1.97 -5.35 2.02
CA ASN A 113 2.85 -4.63 1.10
C ASN A 113 4.03 -5.50 0.66
N GLY A 114 4.68 -6.18 1.60
CA GLY A 114 5.78 -7.10 1.32
C GLY A 114 5.36 -8.26 0.42
N SER A 115 4.21 -8.86 0.68
CA SER A 115 3.66 -9.94 -0.15
C SER A 115 3.30 -9.45 -1.56
N PHE A 116 2.65 -8.29 -1.66
CA PHE A 116 2.32 -7.70 -2.96
C PHE A 116 3.57 -7.44 -3.80
N LEU A 117 4.61 -6.87 -3.19
CA LEU A 117 5.89 -6.64 -3.86
C LEU A 117 6.54 -7.94 -4.31
N ALA A 118 6.50 -8.99 -3.48
CA ALA A 118 7.03 -10.30 -3.84
C ALA A 118 6.29 -10.90 -5.05
N TYR A 119 4.96 -10.86 -5.08
CA TYR A 119 4.16 -11.30 -6.23
C TYR A 119 4.41 -10.42 -7.45
N HIS A 120 4.50 -9.11 -7.29
CA HIS A 120 4.76 -8.20 -8.39
C HIS A 120 6.12 -8.45 -9.07
N LEU A 121 7.14 -8.77 -8.29
CA LEU A 121 8.50 -9.04 -8.81
C LEU A 121 8.63 -10.44 -9.42
N LYS A 122 8.04 -11.45 -8.80
CA LYS A 122 8.24 -12.85 -9.19
C LYS A 122 7.20 -13.34 -10.20
N ASN A 123 5.96 -12.89 -10.10
CA ASN A 123 4.82 -13.43 -10.85
C ASN A 123 4.23 -12.37 -11.78
N LYS A 124 4.94 -12.08 -12.87
CA LYS A 124 4.56 -11.05 -13.83
C LYS A 124 3.24 -11.34 -14.57
N TYR A 125 2.82 -12.60 -14.60
CA TYR A 125 1.61 -13.03 -15.31
C TYR A 125 0.32 -12.87 -14.48
N LEU A 126 0.44 -12.69 -13.16
CA LEU A 126 -0.74 -12.47 -12.32
C LEU A 126 -1.32 -11.08 -12.59
N SER A 127 -2.64 -11.00 -12.66
CA SER A 127 -3.37 -9.73 -12.64
C SER A 127 -3.13 -8.97 -11.33
N ILE A 128 -3.46 -7.70 -11.30
CA ILE A 128 -3.34 -6.91 -10.06
C ILE A 128 -4.28 -7.43 -8.97
N GLU A 129 -5.48 -7.89 -9.34
CA GLU A 129 -6.46 -8.48 -8.44
C GLU A 129 -5.93 -9.77 -7.80
N GLU A 130 -5.34 -10.66 -8.59
CA GLU A 130 -4.73 -11.90 -8.09
C GLU A 130 -3.58 -11.61 -7.13
N LYS A 131 -2.74 -10.62 -7.41
CA LYS A 131 -1.67 -10.16 -6.50
C LYS A 131 -2.26 -9.63 -5.19
N ILE A 132 -3.33 -8.83 -5.26
CA ILE A 132 -4.03 -8.30 -4.08
C ILE A 132 -4.61 -9.43 -3.24
N LEU A 133 -5.36 -10.37 -3.84
CA LEU A 133 -5.95 -11.49 -3.13
C LEU A 133 -4.91 -12.39 -2.48
N SER A 134 -3.85 -12.73 -3.22
CA SER A 134 -2.76 -13.55 -2.69
C SER A 134 -2.05 -12.85 -1.51
N SER A 135 -1.85 -11.55 -1.60
CA SER A 135 -1.26 -10.77 -0.51
C SER A 135 -2.16 -10.71 0.71
N HIS A 136 -3.48 -10.61 0.50
CA HIS A 136 -4.46 -10.65 1.58
C HIS A 136 -4.46 -12.01 2.32
N VAL A 137 -4.28 -13.13 1.61
CA VAL A 137 -4.15 -14.46 2.21
C VAL A 137 -2.94 -14.53 3.14
N ILE A 138 -1.78 -14.00 2.72
CA ILE A 138 -0.58 -13.93 3.56
C ILE A 138 -0.84 -13.07 4.80
N THR A 139 -1.40 -11.89 4.62
CA THR A 139 -1.78 -10.98 5.70
C THR A 139 -2.70 -11.67 6.71
N LYS A 140 -3.73 -12.38 6.23
CA LYS A 140 -4.64 -13.16 7.07
C LYS A 140 -3.89 -14.16 7.96
N ASN A 141 -2.83 -14.78 7.45
CA ASN A 141 -2.04 -15.72 8.24
C ASN A 141 -1.22 -14.99 9.32
N VAL A 142 -0.65 -13.82 9.02
CA VAL A 142 0.09 -13.01 9.99
C VAL A 142 -0.83 -12.56 11.13
N LEU A 143 -2.02 -12.08 10.82
CA LEU A 143 -2.98 -11.53 11.80
C LEU A 143 -3.56 -12.57 12.79
N LYS A 144 -3.28 -13.86 12.60
CA LYS A 144 -3.62 -14.95 13.56
C LYS A 144 -2.65 -15.07 14.73
N TYR A 145 -1.57 -14.31 14.73
CA TYR A 145 -0.52 -14.39 15.75
C TYR A 145 -0.29 -13.03 16.38
N ARG A 146 0.20 -13.02 17.63
CA ARG A 146 0.62 -11.79 18.31
C ARG A 146 1.97 -11.33 17.81
N GLY A 147 2.14 -10.03 17.61
CA GLY A 147 3.37 -9.38 17.17
C GLY A 147 3.57 -9.39 15.66
N ALA A 148 4.62 -8.71 15.22
CA ALA A 148 4.92 -8.48 13.81
C ALA A 148 5.59 -9.67 13.11
N ILE A 149 6.19 -10.60 13.87
CA ILE A 149 6.99 -11.71 13.35
C ILE A 149 6.33 -13.02 13.75
N ILE A 150 5.87 -13.78 12.77
CA ILE A 150 5.33 -15.12 13.02
C ILE A 150 6.44 -16.19 12.90
N PRO A 151 6.37 -17.29 13.67
CA PRO A 151 7.33 -18.38 13.55
C PRO A 151 7.39 -18.95 12.14
N LYS A 152 8.59 -19.20 11.62
CA LYS A 152 8.78 -19.79 10.27
C LYS A 152 7.98 -21.08 10.06
N THR A 153 7.85 -21.91 11.09
CA THR A 153 7.06 -23.15 11.06
C THR A 153 5.57 -22.93 10.84
N LYS A 154 5.07 -21.72 11.03
CA LYS A 154 3.67 -21.32 10.85
C LYS A 154 3.44 -20.56 9.54
N MET A 155 4.51 -20.20 8.84
CA MET A 155 4.44 -19.64 7.47
C MET A 155 4.13 -20.78 6.50
N LYS A 156 2.86 -20.98 6.20
CA LYS A 156 2.43 -21.76 5.02
C LYS A 156 2.37 -20.79 3.85
N ILE A 157 3.39 -20.77 3.04
CA ILE A 157 3.45 -20.06 1.76
C ILE A 157 3.03 -21.01 0.66
#